data_73c9a580d4f1d954b865b61f935445fb
#
_entry.id   73c9a580d4f1d954b865b61f935445fb
#
_cell.length_a   1.000
_cell.length_b   1.000
_cell.length_c   1.000
_cell.angle_alpha   90.00
_cell.angle_beta   90.00
_cell.angle_gamma   90.00
#
_symmetry.space_group_name_H-M   'P 1'
#
loop_
_entity.id
_entity.type
_entity.pdbx_description
1 polymer ?
#
loop_
_entity_poly.entity_id
_entity_poly.type
_entity_poly.pdbx_seq_one_letter_code
_entity_poly.pdbx_strand_id
1 'polypeptide(L)'
;VTAIEMDTELVPILREVVAGRDVSIVEGDAQQVDWGVVLASHPAWKLVANLPYNVATPLILDLLRDVPAITEMLVMVQFEVAERLAATAPDPAIGIPSVLVAYHGRAEVVGRVPPTVFHPKPRVDSALVRIVRHEHPPVDTSLDRLEPLVRAAYNQRRKMIRKSLSGLRTVEQIEAAGVDPQARPETLDLAAWGRLADA
;
A
#
# COMPACT_ATOMS: atom_id res chain seq x y z
N VAL A 1 -10.45 -15.53 14.71
CA VAL A 1 -9.21 -14.92 14.13
C VAL A 1 -8.56 -15.91 13.21
N THR A 2 -8.02 -15.46 12.05
CA THR A 2 -7.17 -16.28 11.17
C THR A 2 -5.75 -15.73 11.21
N ALA A 3 -4.78 -16.58 11.55
CA ALA A 3 -3.35 -16.26 11.54
C ALA A 3 -2.67 -16.97 10.37
N ILE A 4 -1.80 -16.27 9.65
CA ILE A 4 -0.99 -16.83 8.57
C ILE A 4 0.46 -16.82 9.03
N GLU A 5 1.12 -17.98 8.96
CA GLU A 5 2.53 -18.14 9.35
C GLU A 5 3.23 -19.04 8.33
N MET A 6 4.37 -18.57 7.81
CA MET A 6 5.15 -19.32 6.84
C MET A 6 6.26 -20.19 7.46
N ASP A 7 6.65 -19.90 8.69
CA ASP A 7 7.70 -20.64 9.39
C ASP A 7 7.12 -21.95 9.95
N THR A 8 7.49 -23.06 9.32
CA THR A 8 7.03 -24.40 9.69
C THR A 8 7.49 -24.84 11.09
N GLU A 9 8.53 -24.23 11.66
CA GLU A 9 8.96 -24.50 13.03
C GLU A 9 8.13 -23.73 14.05
N LEU A 10 7.60 -22.54 13.69
CA LEU A 10 6.74 -21.76 14.55
C LEU A 10 5.29 -22.24 14.58
N VAL A 11 4.80 -22.82 13.49
CA VAL A 11 3.39 -23.26 13.38
C VAL A 11 2.97 -24.22 14.51
N PRO A 12 3.74 -25.26 14.91
CA PRO A 12 3.38 -26.13 16.03
C PRO A 12 3.28 -25.36 17.36
N ILE A 13 4.21 -24.44 17.60
CA ILE A 13 4.24 -23.61 18.81
C ILE A 13 3.02 -22.69 18.85
N LEU A 14 2.68 -22.07 17.72
CA LEU A 14 1.47 -21.24 17.63
C LEU A 14 0.20 -22.04 17.91
N ARG A 15 0.08 -23.26 17.37
CA ARG A 15 -1.07 -24.14 17.63
C ARG A 15 -1.22 -24.45 19.13
N GLU A 16 -0.11 -24.70 19.81
CA GLU A 16 -0.10 -24.92 21.25
C GLU A 16 -0.52 -23.65 22.02
N VAL A 17 0.06 -22.48 21.70
CA VAL A 17 -0.23 -21.21 22.37
C VAL A 17 -1.68 -20.76 22.21
N VAL A 18 -2.30 -21.04 21.06
CA VAL A 18 -3.69 -20.65 20.80
C VAL A 18 -4.70 -21.78 21.06
N ALA A 19 -4.27 -22.91 21.61
CA ALA A 19 -5.15 -24.03 21.92
C ALA A 19 -6.33 -23.59 22.81
N GLY A 20 -7.54 -23.99 22.42
CA GLY A 20 -8.78 -23.61 23.11
C GLY A 20 -9.27 -22.17 22.81
N ARG A 21 -8.63 -21.44 21.93
CA ARG A 21 -9.07 -20.13 21.44
C ARG A 21 -9.68 -20.24 20.05
N ASP A 22 -10.54 -19.29 19.70
CA ASP A 22 -11.11 -19.19 18.33
C ASP A 22 -10.07 -18.56 17.37
N VAL A 23 -9.04 -19.35 17.05
CA VAL A 23 -7.96 -18.97 16.14
C VAL A 23 -7.67 -20.11 15.17
N SER A 24 -7.80 -19.85 13.89
CA SER A 24 -7.39 -20.73 12.80
C SER A 24 -5.98 -20.37 12.34
N ILE A 25 -5.10 -21.34 12.14
CA ILE A 25 -3.75 -21.12 11.62
C ILE A 25 -3.68 -21.68 10.20
N VAL A 26 -3.31 -20.81 9.27
CA VAL A 26 -2.97 -21.14 7.88
C VAL A 26 -1.45 -21.13 7.75
N GLU A 27 -0.88 -22.30 7.47
CA GLU A 27 0.55 -22.43 7.19
C GLU A 27 0.81 -22.06 5.73
N GLY A 28 1.58 -21.00 5.52
CA GLY A 28 1.88 -20.51 4.17
C GLY A 28 2.43 -19.09 4.13
N ASP A 29 2.94 -18.75 2.94
CA ASP A 29 3.42 -17.40 2.65
C ASP A 29 2.23 -16.48 2.32
N ALA A 30 2.09 -15.38 3.06
CA ALA A 30 1.05 -14.38 2.85
C ALA A 30 1.04 -13.78 1.42
N GLN A 31 2.16 -13.87 0.69
CA GLN A 31 2.24 -13.45 -0.72
C GLN A 31 1.70 -14.51 -1.71
N GLN A 32 1.47 -15.75 -1.26
CA GLN A 32 1.12 -16.88 -2.11
C GLN A 32 -0.19 -17.57 -1.73
N VAL A 33 -0.70 -17.36 -0.51
CA VAL A 33 -1.97 -17.96 -0.07
C VAL A 33 -3.12 -17.47 -0.95
N ASP A 34 -4.09 -18.35 -1.17
CA ASP A 34 -5.37 -17.96 -1.77
C ASP A 34 -6.22 -17.22 -0.74
N TRP A 35 -6.18 -15.89 -0.79
CA TRP A 35 -6.93 -15.02 0.10
C TRP A 35 -8.44 -15.22 -0.01
N GLY A 36 -8.96 -15.60 -1.17
CA GLY A 36 -10.38 -15.92 -1.36
C GLY A 36 -10.80 -17.09 -0.50
N VAL A 37 -9.97 -18.14 -0.42
CA VAL A 37 -10.19 -19.31 0.43
C VAL A 37 -9.99 -18.95 1.91
N VAL A 38 -8.91 -18.24 2.24
CA VAL A 38 -8.57 -17.88 3.64
C VAL A 38 -9.66 -17.01 4.28
N LEU A 39 -10.24 -16.10 3.52
CA LEU A 39 -11.22 -15.11 4.00
C LEU A 39 -12.68 -15.48 3.70
N ALA A 40 -12.95 -16.67 3.17
CA ALA A 40 -14.29 -17.07 2.72
C ALA A 40 -15.38 -17.05 3.81
N SER A 41 -15.00 -17.13 5.10
CA SER A 41 -15.95 -17.24 6.22
C SER A 41 -16.70 -15.94 6.54
N HIS A 42 -16.20 -14.78 6.11
CA HIS A 42 -16.79 -13.47 6.40
C HIS A 42 -16.63 -12.50 5.22
N PRO A 43 -17.59 -11.57 5.02
CA PRO A 43 -17.54 -10.61 3.92
C PRO A 43 -16.55 -9.45 4.14
N ALA A 44 -16.15 -9.20 5.39
CA ALA A 44 -15.24 -8.10 5.75
C ALA A 44 -14.25 -8.53 6.84
N TRP A 45 -13.01 -8.12 6.64
CA TRP A 45 -11.89 -8.46 7.50
C TRP A 45 -11.04 -7.25 7.84
N LYS A 46 -10.34 -7.35 8.98
CA LYS A 46 -9.26 -6.43 9.35
C LYS A 46 -7.95 -7.19 9.38
N LEU A 47 -6.92 -6.62 8.77
CA LEU A 47 -5.56 -7.13 8.83
C LEU A 47 -4.81 -6.45 9.96
N VAL A 48 -4.18 -7.24 10.83
CA VAL A 48 -3.21 -6.74 11.82
C VAL A 48 -1.93 -7.53 11.66
N ALA A 49 -0.83 -6.86 11.30
CA ALA A 49 0.43 -7.56 11.00
C ALA A 49 1.68 -6.74 11.34
N ASN A 50 2.68 -7.44 11.89
CA ASN A 50 4.05 -6.98 11.90
C ASN A 50 4.75 -7.54 10.66
N LEU A 51 4.88 -6.74 9.61
CA LEU A 51 5.36 -7.21 8.31
C LEU A 51 6.88 -7.19 8.21
N PRO A 52 7.50 -8.23 7.61
CA PRO A 52 8.91 -8.18 7.26
C PRO A 52 9.19 -7.01 6.31
N TYR A 53 10.24 -6.25 6.57
CA TYR A 53 10.49 -4.98 5.87
C TYR A 53 10.66 -5.10 4.36
N ASN A 54 11.22 -6.22 3.89
CA ASN A 54 11.45 -6.47 2.47
C ASN A 54 10.19 -6.78 1.66
N VAL A 55 9.11 -7.24 2.30
CA VAL A 55 7.86 -7.63 1.62
C VAL A 55 6.67 -6.73 1.98
N ALA A 56 6.82 -5.84 2.96
CA ALA A 56 5.72 -5.05 3.50
C ALA A 56 4.99 -4.22 2.42
N THR A 57 5.73 -3.41 1.64
CA THR A 57 5.12 -2.55 0.62
C THR A 57 4.41 -3.34 -0.48
N PRO A 58 5.06 -4.32 -1.17
CA PRO A 58 4.36 -5.10 -2.19
C PRO A 58 3.14 -5.84 -1.62
N LEU A 59 3.25 -6.49 -0.46
CA LEU A 59 2.12 -7.20 0.13
C LEU A 59 0.94 -6.26 0.44
N ILE A 60 1.18 -5.08 1.01
CA ILE A 60 0.11 -4.10 1.27
C ILE A 60 -0.58 -3.69 -0.03
N LEU A 61 0.19 -3.39 -1.08
CA LEU A 61 -0.37 -2.96 -2.37
C LEU A 61 -1.15 -4.07 -3.08
N ASP A 62 -0.64 -5.30 -3.04
CA ASP A 62 -1.33 -6.47 -3.61
C ASP A 62 -2.64 -6.75 -2.87
N LEU A 63 -2.64 -6.71 -1.54
CA LEU A 63 -3.85 -6.87 -0.73
C LEU A 63 -4.87 -5.76 -0.97
N LEU A 64 -4.42 -4.52 -1.15
CA LEU A 64 -5.32 -3.42 -1.50
C LEU A 64 -5.92 -3.59 -2.90
N ARG A 65 -5.18 -4.10 -3.86
CA ARG A 65 -5.65 -4.33 -5.23
C ARG A 65 -6.56 -5.54 -5.33
N ASP A 66 -6.14 -6.68 -4.77
CA ASP A 66 -6.69 -7.98 -5.11
C ASP A 66 -7.63 -8.56 -4.04
N VAL A 67 -7.63 -7.99 -2.81
CA VAL A 67 -8.37 -8.55 -1.67
C VAL A 67 -9.33 -7.51 -1.07
N PRO A 68 -10.46 -7.21 -1.75
CA PRO A 68 -11.41 -6.18 -1.30
C PRO A 68 -12.09 -6.53 0.04
N ALA A 69 -12.13 -7.79 0.43
CA ALA A 69 -12.63 -8.21 1.73
C ALA A 69 -11.85 -7.63 2.92
N ILE A 70 -10.57 -7.25 2.73
CA ILE A 70 -9.82 -6.53 3.76
C ILE A 70 -10.19 -5.04 3.69
N THR A 71 -11.00 -4.60 4.65
CA THR A 71 -11.53 -3.23 4.71
C THR A 71 -10.67 -2.28 5.53
N GLU A 72 -9.85 -2.81 6.43
CA GLU A 72 -8.95 -2.04 7.28
C GLU A 72 -7.67 -2.82 7.53
N MET A 73 -6.54 -2.13 7.54
CA MET A 73 -5.23 -2.68 7.88
C MET A 73 -4.60 -1.87 9.00
N LEU A 74 -4.01 -2.55 9.98
CA LEU A 74 -3.07 -1.98 10.94
C LEU A 74 -1.76 -2.75 10.81
N VAL A 75 -0.77 -2.14 10.17
CA VAL A 75 0.50 -2.79 9.86
C VAL A 75 1.67 -2.06 10.50
N MET A 76 2.65 -2.83 10.97
CA MET A 76 3.91 -2.27 11.43
C MET A 76 4.95 -2.44 10.33
N VAL A 77 5.59 -1.34 9.95
CA VAL A 77 6.59 -1.24 8.87
C VAL A 77 7.73 -0.33 9.30
N GLN A 78 8.81 -0.24 8.51
CA GLN A 78 9.85 0.78 8.73
C GLN A 78 9.25 2.19 8.70
N PHE A 79 9.77 3.10 9.53
CA PHE A 79 9.25 4.47 9.66
C PHE A 79 9.21 5.21 8.31
N GLU A 80 10.28 5.11 7.50
CA GLU A 80 10.32 5.71 6.15
C GLU A 80 9.25 5.12 5.22
N VAL A 81 8.96 3.82 5.32
CA VAL A 81 7.90 3.17 4.55
C VAL A 81 6.53 3.68 5.00
N ALA A 82 6.34 3.83 6.32
CA ALA A 82 5.12 4.38 6.89
C ALA A 82 4.83 5.81 6.39
N GLU A 83 5.84 6.68 6.44
CA GLU A 83 5.74 8.05 5.89
C GLU A 83 5.37 8.02 4.41
N ARG A 84 5.99 7.15 3.62
CA ARG A 84 5.72 7.03 2.19
C ARG A 84 4.31 6.51 1.89
N LEU A 85 3.80 5.53 2.65
CA LEU A 85 2.44 5.01 2.48
C LEU A 85 1.37 6.06 2.81
N ALA A 86 1.63 6.91 3.81
CA ALA A 86 0.70 7.93 4.28
C ALA A 86 0.89 9.32 3.61
N ALA A 87 1.95 9.50 2.80
CA ALA A 87 2.26 10.78 2.16
C ALA A 87 1.19 11.18 1.13
N THR A 88 0.87 12.47 1.12
CA THR A 88 -0.01 13.12 0.13
C THR A 88 0.71 14.29 -0.53
N ALA A 89 0.32 14.66 -1.77
CA ALA A 89 0.94 15.79 -2.44
C ALA A 89 0.71 17.10 -1.65
N PRO A 90 1.72 17.97 -1.54
CA PRO A 90 3.05 17.92 -2.17
C PRO A 90 4.18 17.40 -1.25
N ASP A 91 3.92 16.43 -0.39
CA ASP A 91 4.89 15.89 0.56
C ASP A 91 6.12 15.31 -0.19
N PRO A 92 7.36 15.59 0.21
CA PRO A 92 8.57 15.02 -0.39
C PRO A 92 8.70 13.51 -0.21
N ALA A 93 8.01 12.89 0.75
CA ALA A 93 8.00 11.43 0.92
C ALA A 93 7.10 10.72 -0.11
N ILE A 94 6.22 11.46 -0.81
CA ILE A 94 5.27 10.87 -1.77
C ILE A 94 5.97 10.07 -2.87
N GLY A 95 5.39 8.93 -3.22
CA GLY A 95 5.90 8.02 -4.24
C GLY A 95 4.80 7.15 -4.83
N ILE A 96 5.18 6.17 -5.64
CA ILE A 96 4.23 5.21 -6.22
C ILE A 96 3.32 4.60 -5.14
N PRO A 97 3.86 4.07 -4.01
CA PRO A 97 3.00 3.49 -2.97
C PRO A 97 1.98 4.47 -2.41
N SER A 98 2.35 5.75 -2.25
CA SER A 98 1.44 6.78 -1.74
C SER A 98 0.21 6.96 -2.63
N VAL A 99 0.43 7.07 -3.95
CA VAL A 99 -0.65 7.27 -4.93
C VAL A 99 -1.53 6.04 -5.02
N LEU A 100 -0.93 4.82 -5.04
CA LEU A 100 -1.70 3.57 -5.09
C LEU A 100 -2.50 3.32 -3.82
N VAL A 101 -1.94 3.62 -2.65
CA VAL A 101 -2.68 3.57 -1.39
C VAL A 101 -3.83 4.57 -1.39
N ALA A 102 -3.58 5.82 -1.81
CA ALA A 102 -4.62 6.86 -1.89
C ALA A 102 -5.77 6.51 -2.85
N TYR A 103 -5.50 5.72 -3.89
CA TYR A 103 -6.54 5.18 -4.78
C TYR A 103 -7.47 4.19 -4.06
N HIS A 104 -6.91 3.33 -3.22
CA HIS A 104 -7.67 2.26 -2.55
C HIS A 104 -8.21 2.65 -1.17
N GLY A 105 -7.56 3.59 -0.49
CA GLY A 105 -7.90 3.90 0.90
C GLY A 105 -7.15 5.13 1.43
N ARG A 106 -7.39 5.42 2.70
CA ARG A 106 -6.69 6.46 3.44
C ARG A 106 -5.71 5.82 4.41
N ALA A 107 -4.42 6.20 4.32
CA ALA A 107 -3.38 5.79 5.25
C ALA A 107 -3.04 6.91 6.24
N GLU A 108 -2.74 6.52 7.47
CA GLU A 108 -2.25 7.41 8.52
C GLU A 108 -1.21 6.70 9.39
N VAL A 109 -0.17 7.42 9.80
CA VAL A 109 0.79 6.94 10.80
C VAL A 109 0.18 7.14 12.18
N VAL A 110 -0.15 6.04 12.88
CA VAL A 110 -0.85 6.09 14.18
C VAL A 110 0.07 5.91 15.38
N GLY A 111 1.32 5.52 15.15
CA GLY A 111 2.30 5.38 16.22
C GLY A 111 3.71 5.11 15.72
N ARG A 112 4.70 5.56 16.47
CA ARG A 112 6.12 5.27 16.23
C ARG A 112 6.59 4.23 17.22
N VAL A 113 7.37 3.26 16.76
CA VAL A 113 7.88 2.14 17.55
C VAL A 113 9.41 2.19 17.52
N PRO A 114 10.07 2.49 18.64
CA PRO A 114 11.52 2.59 18.68
C PRO A 114 12.19 1.21 18.55
N PRO A 115 13.41 1.14 18.03
CA PRO A 115 14.11 -0.14 17.82
C PRO A 115 14.42 -0.90 19.11
N THR A 116 14.34 -0.23 20.26
CA THR A 116 14.64 -0.82 21.58
C THR A 116 13.62 -1.86 22.05
N VAL A 117 12.44 -1.92 21.41
CA VAL A 117 11.40 -2.91 21.77
C VAL A 117 11.58 -4.25 21.06
N PHE A 118 12.55 -4.34 20.14
CA PHE A 118 12.78 -5.55 19.34
C PHE A 118 14.03 -6.31 19.78
N HIS A 119 13.99 -7.62 19.61
CA HIS A 119 15.15 -8.49 19.74
C HIS A 119 15.21 -9.50 18.56
N PRO A 120 16.25 -9.49 17.73
CA PRO A 120 17.37 -8.54 17.70
C PRO A 120 16.93 -7.11 17.35
N LYS A 121 17.66 -6.11 17.88
CA LYS A 121 17.36 -4.70 17.66
C LYS A 121 17.61 -4.30 16.20
N PRO A 122 16.61 -3.79 15.46
CA PRO A 122 16.80 -3.27 14.12
C PRO A 122 17.59 -1.96 14.12
N ARG A 123 18.06 -1.54 12.92
CA ARG A 123 18.85 -0.31 12.77
C ARG A 123 17.99 0.95 12.59
N VAL A 124 16.70 0.78 12.36
CA VAL A 124 15.76 1.86 12.04
C VAL A 124 14.52 1.76 12.92
N ASP A 125 13.86 2.90 13.11
CA ASP A 125 12.56 2.92 13.77
C ASP A 125 11.50 2.24 12.91
N SER A 126 10.47 1.72 13.56
CA SER A 126 9.25 1.25 12.94
C SER A 126 8.11 2.22 13.20
N ALA A 127 7.02 2.06 12.47
CA ALA A 127 5.77 2.76 12.75
C ALA A 127 4.57 1.87 12.47
N LEU A 128 3.50 2.17 13.16
CA LEU A 128 2.17 1.61 12.90
C LEU A 128 1.46 2.49 11.87
N VAL A 129 1.02 1.89 10.79
CA VAL A 129 0.20 2.53 9.75
C VAL A 129 -1.17 1.90 9.76
N ARG A 130 -2.17 2.75 9.87
CA ARG A 130 -3.57 2.38 9.68
C ARG A 130 -3.98 2.74 8.27
N ILE A 131 -4.56 1.79 7.53
CA ILE A 131 -5.12 2.01 6.20
C ILE A 131 -6.58 1.61 6.24
N VAL A 132 -7.47 2.53 5.89
CA VAL A 132 -8.92 2.28 5.80
C VAL A 132 -9.31 2.37 4.33
N ARG A 133 -9.88 1.29 3.80
CA ARG A 133 -10.29 1.20 2.40
C ARG A 133 -11.47 2.16 2.13
N HIS A 134 -11.45 2.81 0.98
CA HIS A 134 -12.60 3.53 0.46
C HIS A 134 -13.70 2.56 0.03
N GLU A 135 -14.96 2.93 0.18
CA GLU A 135 -16.08 2.18 -0.41
C GLU A 135 -16.02 2.22 -1.95
N HIS A 136 -15.63 3.37 -2.49
CA HIS A 136 -15.38 3.58 -3.92
C HIS A 136 -14.09 4.38 -4.09
N PRO A 137 -13.28 4.12 -5.14
CA PRO A 137 -12.13 4.94 -5.44
C PRO A 137 -12.54 6.42 -5.56
N PRO A 138 -11.74 7.37 -5.05
CA PRO A 138 -12.08 8.80 -5.10
C PRO A 138 -11.89 9.45 -6.48
N VAL A 139 -11.55 8.66 -7.49
CA VAL A 139 -11.45 9.03 -8.91
C VAL A 139 -12.11 7.97 -9.77
N ASP A 140 -12.78 8.38 -10.85
CA ASP A 140 -13.56 7.48 -11.72
C ASP A 140 -12.70 6.62 -12.64
N THR A 141 -11.43 6.96 -12.83
CA THR A 141 -10.49 6.20 -13.67
C THR A 141 -10.13 4.86 -13.04
N SER A 142 -9.94 3.84 -13.86
CA SER A 142 -9.46 2.53 -13.40
C SER A 142 -7.97 2.56 -13.02
N LEU A 143 -7.59 1.68 -12.10
CA LEU A 143 -6.19 1.52 -11.68
C LEU A 143 -5.29 1.15 -12.87
N ASP A 144 -5.76 0.32 -13.78
CA ASP A 144 -5.01 -0.13 -14.97
C ASP A 144 -4.62 1.04 -15.91
N ARG A 145 -5.40 2.11 -15.91
CA ARG A 145 -5.08 3.34 -16.66
C ARG A 145 -4.20 4.27 -15.87
N LEU A 146 -4.38 4.36 -14.57
CA LEU A 146 -3.68 5.28 -13.68
C LEU A 146 -2.26 4.80 -13.34
N GLU A 147 -2.11 3.54 -12.93
CA GLU A 147 -0.85 2.99 -12.41
C GLU A 147 0.32 3.09 -13.40
N PRO A 148 0.17 2.81 -14.72
CA PRO A 148 1.27 2.95 -15.68
C PRO A 148 1.81 4.38 -15.76
N LEU A 149 0.94 5.41 -15.68
CA LEU A 149 1.35 6.80 -15.70
C LEU A 149 2.13 7.17 -14.43
N VAL A 150 1.61 6.77 -13.27
CA VAL A 150 2.27 6.99 -11.97
C VAL A 150 3.65 6.35 -11.98
N ARG A 151 3.77 5.09 -12.40
CA ARG A 151 5.06 4.37 -12.47
C ARG A 151 6.02 5.05 -13.44
N ALA A 152 5.59 5.43 -14.63
CA ALA A 152 6.43 6.11 -15.62
C ALA A 152 6.97 7.44 -15.08
N ALA A 153 6.11 8.21 -14.43
CA ALA A 153 6.49 9.51 -13.87
C ALA A 153 7.47 9.38 -12.70
N TYR A 154 7.18 8.50 -11.74
CA TYR A 154 8.05 8.33 -10.56
C TYR A 154 9.37 7.62 -10.87
N ASN A 155 9.46 6.78 -11.90
CA ASN A 155 10.72 6.24 -12.41
C ASN A 155 11.65 7.35 -12.95
N GLN A 156 11.07 8.50 -13.30
CA GLN A 156 11.78 9.69 -13.74
C GLN A 156 11.48 10.91 -12.84
N ARG A 157 11.32 10.70 -11.53
CA ARG A 157 10.82 11.66 -10.54
C ARG A 157 11.40 13.08 -10.66
N ARG A 158 12.69 13.21 -11.01
CA ARG A 158 13.34 14.52 -11.15
C ARG A 158 12.98 15.26 -12.44
N LYS A 159 12.26 14.63 -13.38
CA LYS A 159 11.82 15.25 -14.63
C LYS A 159 10.43 15.87 -14.49
N MET A 160 10.15 16.86 -15.32
CA MET A 160 8.81 17.42 -15.51
C MET A 160 7.86 16.38 -16.08
N ILE A 161 6.56 16.48 -15.77
CA ILE A 161 5.51 15.56 -16.22
C ILE A 161 5.55 15.37 -17.74
N ARG A 162 5.67 16.44 -18.55
CA ARG A 162 5.78 16.34 -20.02
C ARG A 162 6.94 15.47 -20.50
N LYS A 163 8.00 15.34 -19.70
CA LYS A 163 9.16 14.52 -20.06
C LYS A 163 9.04 13.09 -19.52
N SER A 164 8.53 12.94 -18.30
CA SER A 164 8.38 11.63 -17.68
C SER A 164 7.23 10.82 -18.28
N LEU A 165 6.20 11.48 -18.83
CA LEU A 165 5.08 10.84 -19.53
C LEU A 165 5.22 10.87 -21.07
N SER A 166 6.38 11.27 -21.59
CA SER A 166 6.64 11.23 -23.03
C SER A 166 6.40 9.83 -23.61
N GLY A 167 5.56 9.74 -24.63
CA GLY A 167 5.12 8.47 -25.23
C GLY A 167 3.86 7.86 -24.60
N LEU A 168 3.39 8.38 -23.47
CA LEU A 168 2.12 8.00 -22.84
C LEU A 168 1.07 9.10 -22.93
N ARG A 169 1.49 10.37 -22.86
CA ARG A 169 0.63 11.56 -22.96
C ARG A 169 1.34 12.66 -23.75
N THR A 170 0.60 13.35 -24.61
CA THR A 170 1.07 14.57 -25.27
C THR A 170 0.99 15.77 -24.33
N VAL A 171 1.63 16.87 -24.67
CA VAL A 171 1.55 18.12 -23.87
C VAL A 171 0.11 18.64 -23.85
N GLU A 172 -0.58 18.60 -24.98
CA GLU A 172 -1.97 19.01 -25.13
C GLU A 172 -2.92 18.18 -24.23
N GLN A 173 -2.69 16.86 -24.13
CA GLN A 173 -3.45 16.00 -23.23
C GLN A 173 -3.19 16.32 -21.75
N ILE A 174 -1.93 16.64 -21.39
CA ILE A 174 -1.58 17.04 -20.03
C ILE A 174 -2.27 18.36 -19.66
N GLU A 175 -2.25 19.34 -20.56
CA GLU A 175 -2.93 20.64 -20.37
C GLU A 175 -4.44 20.48 -20.32
N ALA A 176 -5.04 19.64 -21.18
CA ALA A 176 -6.47 19.34 -21.16
C ALA A 176 -6.91 18.66 -19.85
N ALA A 177 -6.03 17.87 -19.22
CA ALA A 177 -6.24 17.32 -17.88
C ALA A 177 -6.12 18.37 -16.76
N GLY A 178 -5.83 19.63 -17.08
CA GLY A 178 -5.63 20.71 -16.11
C GLY A 178 -4.36 20.54 -15.27
N VAL A 179 -3.32 19.91 -15.84
CA VAL A 179 -2.01 19.69 -15.20
C VAL A 179 -0.96 20.56 -15.91
N ASP A 180 -0.13 21.26 -15.14
CA ASP A 180 1.02 21.98 -15.69
C ASP A 180 2.04 20.98 -16.24
N PRO A 181 2.38 21.02 -17.55
CA PRO A 181 3.38 20.15 -18.15
C PRO A 181 4.78 20.28 -17.54
N GLN A 182 5.06 21.36 -16.83
CA GLN A 182 6.31 21.60 -16.12
C GLN A 182 6.30 21.12 -14.66
N ALA A 183 5.13 20.76 -14.14
CA ALA A 183 5.01 20.17 -12.80
C ALA A 183 5.88 18.91 -12.64
N ARG A 184 6.16 18.53 -11.41
CA ARG A 184 6.82 17.28 -11.06
C ARG A 184 5.83 16.29 -10.50
N PRO A 185 6.09 14.96 -10.58
CA PRO A 185 5.19 13.92 -10.09
C PRO A 185 4.72 14.13 -8.64
N GLU A 186 5.63 14.57 -7.77
CA GLU A 186 5.36 14.78 -6.35
C GLU A 186 4.40 15.93 -6.04
N THR A 187 4.10 16.79 -7.00
CA THR A 187 3.15 17.91 -6.82
C THR A 187 1.72 17.56 -7.24
N LEU A 188 1.52 16.39 -7.88
CA LEU A 188 0.22 15.96 -8.37
C LEU A 188 -0.53 15.18 -7.29
N ASP A 189 -1.74 15.62 -6.99
CA ASP A 189 -2.69 14.86 -6.17
C ASP A 189 -3.35 13.71 -6.96
N LEU A 190 -4.09 12.86 -6.28
CA LEU A 190 -4.76 11.73 -6.91
C LEU A 190 -5.77 12.15 -7.97
N ALA A 191 -6.46 13.28 -7.76
CA ALA A 191 -7.43 13.81 -8.73
C ALA A 191 -6.75 14.24 -10.04
N ALA A 192 -5.57 14.86 -9.96
CA ALA A 192 -4.76 15.20 -11.13
C ALA A 192 -4.28 13.94 -11.87
N TRP A 193 -3.86 12.90 -11.14
CA TRP A 193 -3.52 11.61 -11.72
C TRP A 193 -4.72 10.96 -12.42
N GLY A 194 -5.91 11.01 -11.81
CA GLY A 194 -7.16 10.53 -12.43
C GLY A 194 -7.44 11.23 -13.76
N ARG A 195 -7.43 12.57 -13.79
CA ARG A 195 -7.64 13.34 -15.03
C ARG A 195 -6.61 13.04 -16.10
N LEU A 196 -5.33 12.86 -15.72
CA LEU A 196 -4.28 12.45 -16.66
C LEU A 196 -4.52 11.05 -17.23
N ALA A 197 -5.09 10.15 -16.45
CA ALA A 197 -5.38 8.79 -16.89
C ALA A 197 -6.58 8.75 -17.85
N ASP A 198 -7.48 9.71 -17.79
CA ASP A 198 -8.67 9.82 -18.66
C ASP A 198 -8.43 10.68 -19.93
N ALA A 199 -7.35 11.44 -19.97
CA ALA A 199 -6.93 12.20 -21.15
C ALA A 199 -6.20 11.28 -22.16
#